data_268f119f335fd453e4244f31088c8eae
#
_entry.id   268f119f335fd453e4244f31088c8eae
#
_cell.length_a   1.000
_cell.length_b   1.000
_cell.length_c   1.000
_cell.angle_alpha   90.00
_cell.angle_beta   90.00
_cell.angle_gamma   90.00
#
_symmetry.space_group_name_H-M   'P 1'
#
loop_
_entity.id
_entity.type
_entity.pdbx_description
1 polymer ?
#
loop_
_entity_poly.entity_id
_entity_poly.type
_entity_poly.pdbx_seq_one_letter_code
_entity_poly.pdbx_strand_id
1 'polypeptide(L)'
;MYDFKLNKNEEIKLISDNTIIYTENDEIKLTCIITNQRLLILDYPSGIYNSAEDLRTSGKMTYIKKKEIIVKIDLKDIETIIKEADYYKIELKNKKYINLNDDEIIDYLKMEVNNE
;
A
#
# COMPACT_ATOMS: atom_id res chain seq x y z
N MET A 1 -13.29 2.50 0.88
CA MET A 1 -13.60 1.63 -0.26
C MET A 1 -12.40 1.54 -1.19
N TYR A 2 -12.13 0.37 -1.72
CA TYR A 2 -10.94 0.13 -2.52
C TYR A 2 -11.33 -0.25 -3.95
N ASP A 3 -10.54 0.20 -4.92
CA ASP A 3 -10.80 -0.05 -6.34
C ASP A 3 -9.73 -0.99 -6.91
N PHE A 4 -9.89 -2.28 -6.65
CA PHE A 4 -9.03 -3.29 -7.23
C PHE A 4 -9.72 -4.64 -7.20
N LYS A 5 -9.20 -5.57 -8.01
CA LYS A 5 -9.72 -6.93 -8.07
C LYS A 5 -8.69 -7.91 -7.55
N LEU A 6 -9.16 -8.90 -6.80
CA LEU A 6 -8.32 -10.00 -6.36
C LEU A 6 -8.08 -10.96 -7.54
N ASN A 7 -6.89 -11.55 -7.55
CA ASN A 7 -6.57 -12.61 -8.49
C ASN A 7 -7.26 -13.90 -8.08
N LYS A 8 -7.18 -14.90 -8.95
CA LYS A 8 -7.72 -16.22 -8.62
C LYS A 8 -7.03 -16.77 -7.37
N ASN A 9 -7.82 -17.26 -6.44
CA ASN A 9 -7.36 -17.83 -5.17
C ASN A 9 -6.61 -16.84 -4.27
N GLU A 10 -6.79 -15.55 -4.52
CA GLU A 10 -6.19 -14.51 -3.68
C GLU A 10 -7.13 -14.14 -2.54
N GLU A 11 -6.59 -14.04 -1.33
CA GLU A 11 -7.34 -13.63 -0.14
C GLU A 11 -6.62 -12.50 0.58
N ILE A 12 -7.38 -11.54 1.06
CA ILE A 12 -6.82 -10.45 1.87
C ILE A 12 -6.50 -11.00 3.26
N LYS A 13 -5.25 -10.80 3.70
CA LYS A 13 -4.78 -11.25 5.00
C LYS A 13 -4.67 -10.12 6.02
N LEU A 14 -4.37 -8.91 5.56
CA LEU A 14 -4.15 -7.78 6.46
C LEU A 14 -4.43 -6.49 5.72
N ILE A 15 -5.09 -5.54 6.40
CA ILE A 15 -5.33 -4.20 5.90
C ILE A 15 -4.89 -3.21 6.96
N SER A 16 -4.08 -2.23 6.57
CA SER A 16 -3.68 -1.15 7.45
C SER A 16 -3.84 0.20 6.75
N ASP A 17 -4.50 1.14 7.41
CA ASP A 17 -4.65 2.50 6.90
C ASP A 17 -3.57 3.44 7.46
N ASN A 18 -2.61 2.89 8.18
CA ASN A 18 -1.60 3.66 8.91
C ASN A 18 -0.18 3.35 8.45
N THR A 19 -0.02 2.89 7.23
CA THR A 19 1.30 2.59 6.68
C THR A 19 1.97 3.87 6.20
N ILE A 20 3.17 4.14 6.71
CA ILE A 20 3.93 5.32 6.31
C ILE A 20 4.96 4.91 5.27
N ILE A 21 4.90 5.55 4.11
CA ILE A 21 5.86 5.32 3.02
C ILE A 21 6.85 6.46 3.02
N TYR A 22 8.13 6.13 3.00
CA TYR A 22 9.22 7.11 3.04
C TYR A 22 9.83 7.29 1.66
N THR A 23 9.91 8.53 1.22
CA THR A 23 10.61 8.91 0.00
C THR A 23 11.82 9.78 0.38
N GLU A 24 12.61 10.20 -0.60
CA GLU A 24 13.79 11.02 -0.31
C GLU A 24 13.48 12.29 0.46
N ASN A 25 12.34 12.91 0.19
CA ASN A 25 12.00 14.22 0.73
C ASN A 25 10.72 14.24 1.56
N ASP A 26 10.04 13.10 1.73
CA ASP A 26 8.71 13.13 2.31
C ASP A 26 8.35 11.81 2.96
N GLU A 27 7.33 11.84 3.81
CA GLU A 27 6.71 10.65 4.34
C GLU A 27 5.20 10.78 4.16
N ILE A 28 4.57 9.73 3.65
CA ILE A 28 3.17 9.75 3.26
C ILE A 28 2.45 8.59 3.93
N LYS A 29 1.32 8.88 4.57
CA LYS A 29 0.49 7.86 5.21
C LYS A 29 -0.50 7.32 4.18
N LEU A 30 -0.42 6.03 3.91
CA LEU A 30 -1.24 5.37 2.90
C LEU A 30 -1.87 4.10 3.44
N THR A 31 -2.73 3.48 2.62
CA THR A 31 -3.32 2.19 2.94
C THR A 31 -2.47 1.09 2.34
N CYS A 32 -2.16 0.08 3.15
CA CYS A 32 -1.46 -1.10 2.69
C CYS A 32 -2.33 -2.33 2.89
N ILE A 33 -2.44 -3.16 1.86
CA ILE A 33 -3.17 -4.42 1.93
C ILE A 33 -2.20 -5.54 1.60
N ILE A 34 -2.19 -6.57 2.45
CA ILE A 34 -1.43 -7.77 2.16
C ILE A 34 -2.41 -8.90 1.90
N THR A 35 -2.21 -9.56 0.77
CA THR A 35 -2.94 -10.77 0.43
C THR A 35 -1.99 -11.96 0.54
N ASN A 36 -2.49 -13.15 0.27
CA ASN A 36 -1.62 -14.33 0.20
C ASN A 36 -0.70 -14.32 -1.02
N GLN A 37 -0.83 -13.34 -1.91
CA GLN A 37 -0.04 -13.25 -3.14
C GLN A 37 0.74 -11.96 -3.29
N ARG A 38 0.21 -10.83 -2.78
CA ARG A 38 0.75 -9.51 -3.08
C ARG A 38 0.75 -8.58 -1.87
N LEU A 39 1.65 -7.61 -1.93
CA LEU A 39 1.56 -6.40 -1.11
C LEU A 39 1.07 -5.28 -2.00
N LEU A 40 0.02 -4.60 -1.59
CA LEU A 40 -0.63 -3.54 -2.35
C LEU A 40 -0.62 -2.25 -1.54
N ILE A 41 -0.25 -1.16 -2.18
CA ILE A 41 -0.34 0.16 -1.55
C ILE A 41 -1.34 0.98 -2.35
N LEU A 42 -2.29 1.57 -1.64
CA LEU A 42 -3.42 2.27 -2.24
C LEU A 42 -3.48 3.71 -1.77
N ASP A 43 -3.89 4.57 -2.69
CA ASP A 43 -4.14 5.98 -2.40
C ASP A 43 -5.33 6.45 -3.21
N TYR A 44 -5.86 7.60 -2.86
CA TYR A 44 -6.92 8.21 -3.66
C TYR A 44 -6.32 8.75 -4.95
N PRO A 45 -7.03 8.59 -6.09
CA PRO A 45 -6.53 9.12 -7.35
C PRO A 45 -6.40 10.64 -7.27
N SER A 46 -5.25 11.15 -7.70
CA SER A 46 -5.03 12.59 -7.71
C SER A 46 -5.84 13.25 -8.83
N GLY A 47 -6.34 14.46 -8.57
CA GLY A 47 -7.02 15.25 -9.59
C GLY A 47 -8.50 14.98 -9.77
N ILE A 48 -9.09 14.02 -9.06
CA ILE A 48 -10.52 13.76 -9.15
C ILE A 48 -11.32 14.87 -8.46
N TYR A 49 -10.82 15.34 -7.31
CA TYR A 49 -11.43 16.46 -6.60
C TYR A 49 -10.35 17.43 -6.17
N ASN A 50 -10.53 18.66 -6.58
CA ASN A 50 -9.58 19.71 -6.24
C ASN A 50 -9.95 20.38 -4.92
N SER A 51 -11.21 20.28 -4.51
CA SER A 51 -11.66 20.92 -3.27
C SER A 51 -13.01 20.37 -2.84
N ALA A 52 -13.36 20.63 -1.56
CA ALA A 52 -14.68 20.31 -1.06
C ALA A 52 -15.77 21.13 -1.76
N GLU A 53 -15.41 22.27 -2.33
CA GLU A 53 -16.34 23.10 -3.07
C GLU A 53 -16.83 22.44 -4.34
N ASP A 54 -15.95 21.70 -5.02
CA ASP A 54 -16.34 20.99 -6.24
C ASP A 54 -17.43 19.98 -5.94
N LEU A 55 -17.37 19.33 -4.77
CA LEU A 55 -18.39 18.38 -4.37
C LEU A 55 -19.71 19.06 -4.07
N ARG A 56 -19.67 20.23 -3.44
CA ARG A 56 -20.89 20.97 -3.09
C ARG A 56 -21.56 21.56 -4.30
N THR A 57 -20.79 22.15 -5.20
CA THR A 57 -21.34 22.79 -6.39
C THR A 57 -21.90 21.81 -7.39
N SER A 58 -21.38 20.61 -7.42
CA SER A 58 -21.88 19.57 -8.31
C SER A 58 -23.22 19.01 -7.88
N GLY A 59 -23.59 19.20 -6.61
CA GLY A 59 -24.81 18.65 -6.06
C GLY A 59 -24.83 17.13 -5.94
N LYS A 60 -23.72 16.49 -6.21
CA LYS A 60 -23.63 15.02 -6.19
C LYS A 60 -23.01 14.55 -4.90
N MET A 61 -23.82 14.49 -3.87
CA MET A 61 -23.39 14.03 -2.55
C MET A 61 -23.08 12.53 -2.49
N THR A 62 -23.44 11.80 -3.54
CA THR A 62 -23.28 10.34 -3.57
C THR A 62 -21.98 9.88 -4.20
N TYR A 63 -21.15 10.79 -4.65
CA TYR A 63 -19.90 10.41 -5.32
C TYR A 63 -18.88 9.92 -4.29
N ILE A 64 -18.53 8.65 -4.36
CA ILE A 64 -17.58 8.03 -3.43
C ILE A 64 -16.23 7.90 -4.11
N LYS A 65 -15.23 8.52 -3.51
CA LYS A 65 -13.85 8.43 -3.97
C LYS A 65 -13.28 7.08 -3.54
N LYS A 66 -12.80 6.29 -4.48
CA LYS A 66 -12.21 4.98 -4.21
C LYS A 66 -10.70 5.06 -4.25
N LYS A 67 -10.06 4.30 -3.36
CA LYS A 67 -8.61 4.19 -3.36
C LYS A 67 -8.18 3.23 -4.47
N GLU A 68 -7.15 3.63 -5.21
CA GLU A 68 -6.58 2.85 -6.29
C GLU A 68 -5.22 2.29 -5.89
N ILE A 69 -4.84 1.19 -6.51
CA ILE A 69 -3.51 0.63 -6.30
C ILE A 69 -2.48 1.54 -6.98
N ILE A 70 -1.50 2.01 -6.20
CA ILE A 70 -0.38 2.77 -6.73
C ILE A 70 0.92 1.95 -6.75
N VAL A 71 1.00 0.92 -5.91
CA VAL A 71 2.16 0.01 -5.89
C VAL A 71 1.65 -1.41 -5.75
N LYS A 72 2.18 -2.32 -6.57
CA LYS A 72 1.92 -3.76 -6.50
C LYS A 72 3.24 -4.50 -6.41
N ILE A 73 3.37 -5.35 -5.41
CA ILE A 73 4.57 -6.16 -5.22
C ILE A 73 4.13 -7.60 -4.97
N ASP A 74 4.54 -8.52 -5.83
CA ASP A 74 4.31 -9.95 -5.58
C ASP A 74 5.18 -10.38 -4.41
N LEU A 75 4.61 -11.11 -3.45
CA LEU A 75 5.36 -11.53 -2.27
C LEU A 75 6.59 -12.35 -2.63
N LYS A 76 6.50 -13.16 -3.68
CA LYS A 76 7.63 -13.97 -4.15
C LYS A 76 8.80 -13.15 -4.68
N ASP A 77 8.56 -11.88 -5.00
CA ASP A 77 9.60 -10.99 -5.52
C ASP A 77 10.34 -10.22 -4.43
N ILE A 78 9.93 -10.37 -3.17
CA ILE A 78 10.62 -9.76 -2.05
C ILE A 78 11.87 -10.58 -1.75
N GLU A 79 13.03 -9.93 -1.78
CA GLU A 79 14.29 -10.60 -1.49
C GLU A 79 14.66 -10.49 -0.02
N THR A 80 14.61 -9.28 0.53
CA THR A 80 15.00 -9.08 1.92
C THR A 80 14.30 -7.87 2.52
N ILE A 81 14.21 -7.86 3.86
CA ILE A 81 13.64 -6.76 4.62
C ILE A 81 14.72 -6.28 5.59
N ILE A 82 15.13 -5.03 5.45
CA ILE A 82 16.22 -4.45 6.23
C ILE A 82 15.67 -3.37 7.15
N LYS A 83 15.97 -3.48 8.44
CA LYS A 83 15.57 -2.46 9.39
C LYS A 83 16.52 -1.27 9.32
N GLU A 84 15.97 -0.10 9.07
CA GLU A 84 16.68 1.18 9.14
C GLU A 84 16.28 1.91 10.43
N ALA A 85 16.72 3.16 10.59
CA ALA A 85 16.46 3.90 11.83
C ALA A 85 14.97 4.14 12.06
N ASP A 86 14.26 4.64 11.05
CA ASP A 86 12.86 5.06 11.18
C ASP A 86 11.89 4.24 10.32
N TYR A 87 12.38 3.31 9.53
CA TYR A 87 11.55 2.56 8.60
C TYR A 87 12.20 1.22 8.26
N TYR A 88 11.49 0.42 7.48
CA TYR A 88 12.04 -0.83 6.93
C TYR A 88 12.17 -0.68 5.42
N LYS A 89 13.30 -1.15 4.91
CA LYS A 89 13.56 -1.17 3.47
C LYS A 89 13.23 -2.56 2.95
N ILE A 90 12.23 -2.65 2.07
CA ILE A 90 11.86 -3.90 1.44
C ILE A 90 12.55 -3.95 0.08
N GLU A 91 13.55 -4.79 -0.06
CA GLU A 91 14.29 -4.96 -1.31
C GLU A 91 13.69 -6.07 -2.14
N LEU A 92 13.56 -5.81 -3.44
CA LEU A 92 13.01 -6.76 -4.38
C LEU A 92 14.13 -7.41 -5.20
N LYS A 93 13.82 -8.55 -5.79
CA LYS A 93 14.79 -9.30 -6.61
C LYS A 93 15.29 -8.50 -7.81
N ASN A 94 14.51 -7.53 -8.29
CA ASN A 94 14.90 -6.68 -9.40
C ASN A 94 15.74 -5.46 -8.99
N LYS A 95 16.20 -5.42 -7.74
CA LYS A 95 16.99 -4.33 -7.14
C LYS A 95 16.22 -3.05 -6.82
N LYS A 96 14.94 -3.02 -7.11
CA LYS A 96 14.08 -1.94 -6.64
C LYS A 96 13.75 -2.14 -5.17
N TYR A 97 13.30 -1.08 -4.51
CA TYR A 97 12.95 -1.17 -3.10
C TYR A 97 11.86 -0.18 -2.74
N ILE A 98 11.24 -0.42 -1.59
CA ILE A 98 10.30 0.51 -0.99
C ILE A 98 10.61 0.63 0.51
N ASN A 99 10.53 1.85 1.04
CA ASN A 99 10.75 2.12 2.45
C ASN A 99 9.42 2.39 3.11
N LEU A 100 9.07 1.60 4.11
CA LEU A 100 7.81 1.81 4.82
C LEU A 100 7.94 1.49 6.29
N ASN A 101 7.02 2.04 7.08
CA ASN A 101 6.90 1.73 8.50
C ASN A 101 5.46 1.38 8.83
N ASP A 102 5.27 0.16 9.30
CA ASP A 102 4.02 -0.36 9.81
C ASP A 102 4.32 -1.72 10.43
N ASP A 103 4.31 -1.78 11.76
CA ASP A 103 4.74 -2.99 12.46
C ASP A 103 3.93 -4.22 12.08
N GLU A 104 2.61 -4.09 11.92
CA GLU A 104 1.77 -5.23 11.55
C GLU A 104 2.12 -5.75 10.16
N ILE A 105 2.31 -4.83 9.22
CA ILE A 105 2.67 -5.18 7.85
C ILE A 105 4.03 -5.86 7.83
N ILE A 106 5.01 -5.29 8.52
CA ILE A 106 6.36 -5.82 8.54
C ILE A 106 6.42 -7.20 9.20
N ASP A 107 5.71 -7.37 10.31
CA ASP A 107 5.67 -8.66 11.01
C ASP A 107 5.10 -9.75 10.11
N TYR A 108 4.03 -9.44 9.38
CA TYR A 108 3.45 -10.40 8.46
C TYR A 108 4.40 -10.73 7.31
N LEU A 109 5.05 -9.72 6.73
CA LEU A 109 5.99 -9.93 5.63
C LEU A 109 7.19 -10.77 6.06
N LYS A 110 7.69 -10.56 7.28
CA LYS A 110 8.80 -11.37 7.80
C LYS A 110 8.42 -12.84 7.91
N MET A 111 7.19 -13.13 8.32
CA MET A 111 6.72 -14.49 8.39
C MET A 111 6.70 -15.15 7.01
N GLU A 112 6.20 -14.44 6.02
CA GLU A 112 6.11 -14.96 4.65
C GLU A 112 7.48 -15.13 3.99
N VAL A 113 8.38 -14.17 4.20
CA VAL A 113 9.70 -14.20 3.55
C VAL A 113 10.63 -15.20 4.21
N ASN A 114 10.53 -15.36 5.53
CA ASN A 114 11.42 -16.26 6.29
C ASN A 114 10.98 -17.72 6.30
N ASN A 115 9.82 -18.03 5.75
CA ASN A 115 9.29 -19.39 5.71
C ASN A 115 9.69 -20.17 4.45
N GLU A 116 10.62 -19.66 3.70
CA GLU A 116 11.12 -20.36 2.52
C GLU A 116 12.21 -21.36 2.84
#